data_8ddb8e425c91a8336ecfc15f9257ada9
#
_entry.id   8ddb8e425c91a8336ecfc15f9257ada9
#
_cell.length_a   1.000
_cell.length_b   1.000
_cell.length_c   1.000
_cell.angle_alpha   90.00
_cell.angle_beta   90.00
_cell.angle_gamma   90.00
#
_symmetry.space_group_name_H-M   'P 1'
#
loop_
_entity.id
_entity.type
_entity.pdbx_description
1 polymer ?
#
loop_
_entity_poly.entity_id
_entity_poly.type
_entity_poly.pdbx_seq_one_letter_code
_entity_poly.pdbx_strand_id
1 'polypeptide(L)'
;MDFEFVWACRRIEFLVAAVEWPHAVQRVTQRFRQGEPGCMTVLEFKSSIICESIPPAFSSPEARSLWYAKKGEWEKSHEIAQAITTPVGSWIHAMLHLMEGDIKNARYWFMQAGKPVVQPSQIDALWDEIVAHVLK
;
A
#
# COMPACT_ATOMS: atom_id res chain seq x y z
N MET A 1 6.29 10.13 -14.36
CA MET A 1 4.99 9.75 -13.77
C MET A 1 3.93 10.19 -14.75
N ASP A 2 3.35 9.22 -15.42
CA ASP A 2 2.44 9.53 -16.52
C ASP A 2 1.09 10.00 -16.01
N PHE A 3 0.78 11.27 -16.24
CA PHE A 3 -0.50 11.92 -15.96
C PHE A 3 -1.69 11.23 -16.66
N GLU A 4 -1.44 10.40 -17.64
CA GLU A 4 -2.46 9.68 -18.38
C GLU A 4 -3.16 8.56 -17.58
N PHE A 5 -2.47 7.96 -16.60
CA PHE A 5 -3.04 6.86 -15.82
C PHE A 5 -4.08 7.32 -14.78
N VAL A 6 -3.93 8.54 -14.25
CA VAL A 6 -4.88 9.11 -13.27
C VAL A 6 -6.21 9.46 -13.93
N TRP A 7 -6.19 9.84 -15.21
CA TRP A 7 -7.40 10.12 -15.99
C TRP A 7 -8.20 8.87 -16.34
N ALA A 8 -7.56 7.74 -16.48
CA ALA A 8 -8.24 6.49 -16.79
C ALA A 8 -9.15 6.01 -15.64
N CYS A 9 -8.70 6.14 -14.39
CA CYS A 9 -9.52 5.74 -13.23
C CYS A 9 -10.77 6.61 -13.02
N ARG A 10 -10.69 7.93 -13.25
CA ARG A 10 -11.85 8.84 -13.13
C ARG A 10 -12.85 8.72 -14.28
N ARG A 11 -12.40 8.27 -15.47
CA ARG A 11 -13.25 8.12 -16.65
C ARG A 11 -14.03 6.80 -16.65
N ILE A 12 -13.62 5.82 -15.86
CA ILE A 12 -14.28 4.51 -15.76
C ILE A 12 -15.67 4.62 -15.12
N GLU A 13 -15.91 5.58 -14.22
CA GLU A 13 -17.25 5.76 -13.62
C GLU A 13 -18.32 6.23 -14.62
N PHE A 14 -17.94 6.88 -15.73
CA PHE A 14 -18.89 7.42 -16.71
C PHE A 14 -19.09 6.56 -17.96
N LEU A 15 -18.24 5.56 -18.21
CA LEU A 15 -18.26 4.74 -19.43
C LEU A 15 -18.65 3.26 -19.20
N VAL A 16 -19.15 2.91 -18.03
CA VAL A 16 -19.52 1.52 -17.67
C VAL A 16 -20.75 1.00 -18.45
N ALA A 17 -21.39 1.81 -19.29
CA ALA A 17 -22.61 1.42 -20.01
C ALA A 17 -22.37 0.70 -21.36
N ALA A 18 -21.15 0.60 -21.87
CA ALA A 18 -20.98 0.14 -23.26
C ALA A 18 -19.71 -0.66 -23.62
N VAL A 19 -18.90 -1.08 -22.66
CA VAL A 19 -17.73 -1.93 -22.97
C VAL A 19 -17.78 -3.23 -22.17
N GLU A 20 -17.93 -4.33 -22.88
CA GLU A 20 -17.77 -5.68 -22.30
C GLU A 20 -16.30 -5.90 -21.88
N TRP A 21 -16.03 -5.60 -20.63
CA TRP A 21 -14.74 -5.93 -20.03
C TRP A 21 -14.61 -7.44 -19.85
N PRO A 22 -13.41 -8.03 -20.03
CA PRO A 22 -13.19 -9.45 -19.73
C PRO A 22 -13.71 -9.78 -18.33
N HIS A 23 -14.44 -10.89 -18.22
CA HIS A 23 -15.10 -11.33 -16.97
C HIS A 23 -14.17 -11.38 -15.73
N ALA A 24 -12.86 -11.38 -15.93
CA ALA A 24 -11.86 -11.31 -14.87
C ALA A 24 -11.82 -9.93 -14.17
N VAL A 25 -11.94 -8.85 -14.93
CA VAL A 25 -11.90 -7.47 -14.40
C VAL A 25 -13.23 -7.14 -13.71
N GLN A 26 -14.36 -7.62 -14.22
CA GLN A 26 -15.67 -7.43 -13.58
C GLN A 26 -15.75 -8.14 -12.22
N ARG A 27 -15.11 -9.30 -12.06
CA ARG A 27 -15.06 -10.02 -10.77
C ARG A 27 -14.24 -9.28 -9.72
N VAL A 28 -13.15 -8.62 -10.11
CA VAL A 28 -12.31 -7.84 -9.20
C VAL A 28 -13.07 -6.63 -8.67
N THR A 29 -13.71 -5.86 -9.55
CA THR A 29 -14.49 -4.66 -9.15
C THR A 29 -15.77 -5.01 -8.37
N GLN A 30 -16.41 -6.14 -8.63
CA GLN A 30 -17.57 -6.61 -7.86
C GLN A 30 -17.20 -7.07 -6.44
N ARG A 31 -16.06 -7.73 -6.26
CA ARG A 31 -15.55 -8.14 -4.95
C ARG A 31 -15.30 -6.94 -4.03
N PHE A 32 -14.75 -5.85 -4.57
CA PHE A 32 -14.56 -4.59 -3.83
C PHE A 32 -15.89 -3.97 -3.36
N ARG A 33 -16.95 -4.08 -4.15
CA ARG A 33 -18.28 -3.52 -3.83
C ARG A 33 -19.08 -4.34 -2.82
N GLN A 34 -18.79 -5.61 -2.66
CA GLN A 34 -19.61 -6.54 -1.84
C GLN A 34 -19.00 -6.80 -0.45
N GLY A 35 -17.83 -6.23 -0.12
CA GLY A 35 -17.22 -6.34 1.22
C GLY A 35 -16.93 -7.79 1.64
N GLU A 36 -16.74 -8.70 0.68
CA GLU A 36 -16.43 -10.08 0.98
C GLU A 36 -15.06 -10.18 1.67
N PRO A 37 -14.93 -10.88 2.81
CA PRO A 37 -13.66 -11.09 3.49
C PRO A 37 -12.82 -12.08 2.68
N GLY A 38 -12.19 -11.56 1.62
CA GLY A 38 -11.25 -12.30 0.79
C GLY A 38 -9.84 -11.75 0.96
N CYS A 39 -8.84 -12.62 0.90
CA CYS A 39 -7.45 -12.21 0.88
C CYS A 39 -7.22 -11.26 -0.31
N MET A 40 -6.89 -9.99 -0.03
CA MET A 40 -6.56 -9.01 -1.06
C MET A 40 -5.23 -9.38 -1.70
N THR A 41 -5.19 -9.48 -3.00
CA THR A 41 -3.94 -9.69 -3.73
C THR A 41 -3.09 -8.42 -3.76
N VAL A 42 -1.78 -8.58 -3.95
CA VAL A 42 -0.85 -7.44 -4.10
C VAL A 42 -1.27 -6.51 -5.26
N LEU A 43 -1.78 -7.09 -6.36
CA LEU A 43 -2.24 -6.31 -7.50
C LEU A 43 -3.48 -5.47 -7.18
N GLU A 44 -4.46 -6.05 -6.49
CA GLU A 44 -5.66 -5.35 -6.03
C GLU A 44 -5.29 -4.22 -5.07
N PHE A 45 -4.37 -4.48 -4.14
CA PHE A 45 -3.87 -3.48 -3.21
C PHE A 45 -3.20 -2.31 -3.94
N LYS A 46 -2.30 -2.57 -4.89
CA LYS A 46 -1.65 -1.54 -5.70
C LYS A 46 -2.66 -0.74 -6.53
N SER A 47 -3.66 -1.40 -7.09
CA SER A 47 -4.74 -0.74 -7.84
C SER A 47 -5.56 0.19 -6.95
N SER A 48 -5.87 -0.21 -5.72
CA SER A 48 -6.59 0.63 -4.76
C SER A 48 -5.85 1.93 -4.43
N ILE A 49 -4.52 1.90 -4.36
CA ILE A 49 -3.70 3.10 -4.12
C ILE A 49 -3.90 4.13 -5.24
N ILE A 50 -4.06 3.67 -6.47
CA ILE A 50 -4.24 4.56 -7.64
C ILE A 50 -5.68 5.08 -7.72
N CYS A 51 -6.65 4.21 -7.51
CA CYS A 51 -8.07 4.49 -7.80
C CYS A 51 -8.85 5.03 -6.61
N GLU A 52 -8.46 4.71 -5.36
CA GLU A 52 -9.23 5.03 -4.17
C GLU A 52 -8.64 6.24 -3.42
N SER A 53 -9.51 6.94 -2.69
CA SER A 53 -9.11 8.08 -1.84
C SER A 53 -8.81 7.67 -0.40
N ILE A 54 -9.29 6.50 0.00
CA ILE A 54 -9.09 5.91 1.34
C ILE A 54 -8.68 4.43 1.18
N PRO A 55 -7.95 3.87 2.15
CA PRO A 55 -7.59 2.46 2.10
C PRO A 55 -8.84 1.57 2.20
N PRO A 56 -8.83 0.38 1.59
CA PRO A 56 -9.91 -0.58 1.69
C PRO A 56 -10.28 -0.90 3.16
N ALA A 57 -11.59 -0.98 3.47
CA ALA A 57 -12.11 -1.07 4.83
C ALA A 57 -11.63 -2.31 5.62
N PHE A 58 -11.28 -3.39 4.91
CA PHE A 58 -10.78 -4.66 5.49
C PHE A 58 -9.26 -4.76 5.52
N SER A 59 -8.54 -3.66 5.25
CA SER A 59 -7.07 -3.65 5.34
C SER A 59 -6.60 -3.76 6.79
N SER A 60 -5.57 -4.60 7.03
CA SER A 60 -4.89 -4.62 8.31
C SER A 60 -4.23 -3.26 8.62
N PRO A 61 -3.90 -2.97 9.88
CA PRO A 61 -3.16 -1.76 10.22
C PRO A 61 -1.87 -1.60 9.41
N GLU A 62 -1.12 -2.69 9.21
CA GLU A 62 0.10 -2.73 8.41
C GLU A 62 -0.19 -2.35 6.94
N ALA A 63 -1.20 -2.94 6.34
CA ALA A 63 -1.59 -2.63 4.97
C ALA A 63 -2.04 -1.17 4.84
N ARG A 64 -2.81 -0.64 5.80
CA ARG A 64 -3.22 0.77 5.79
C ARG A 64 -2.04 1.72 5.89
N SER A 65 -1.07 1.42 6.76
CA SER A 65 0.16 2.23 6.86
C SER A 65 0.92 2.24 5.53
N LEU A 66 1.14 1.08 4.91
CA LEU A 66 1.79 0.97 3.61
C LEU A 66 1.03 1.70 2.49
N TRP A 67 -0.30 1.68 2.55
CA TRP A 67 -1.15 2.38 1.60
C TRP A 67 -0.97 3.89 1.71
N TYR A 68 -1.01 4.46 2.93
CA TYR A 68 -0.77 5.89 3.16
C TYR A 68 0.65 6.31 2.81
N ALA A 69 1.66 5.47 3.09
CA ALA A 69 3.04 5.72 2.70
C ALA A 69 3.16 5.93 1.18
N LYS A 70 2.54 5.05 0.39
CA LYS A 70 2.59 5.13 -1.09
C LYS A 70 1.76 6.30 -1.64
N LYS A 71 0.73 6.75 -0.91
CA LYS A 71 -0.04 7.97 -1.22
C LYS A 71 0.74 9.25 -0.93
N GLY A 72 1.88 9.19 -0.25
CA GLY A 72 2.63 10.36 0.20
C GLY A 72 2.09 11.00 1.48
N GLU A 73 1.19 10.33 2.19
CA GLU A 73 0.62 10.77 3.47
C GLU A 73 1.45 10.21 4.63
N TRP A 74 2.69 10.69 4.75
CA TRP A 74 3.69 10.17 5.67
C TRP A 74 3.23 10.18 7.13
N GLU A 75 2.65 11.28 7.60
CA GLU A 75 2.20 11.43 8.99
C GLU A 75 1.17 10.38 9.38
N LYS A 76 0.17 10.15 8.53
CA LYS A 76 -0.86 9.13 8.79
C LYS A 76 -0.26 7.72 8.78
N SER A 77 0.64 7.46 7.84
CA SER A 77 1.34 6.19 7.78
C SER A 77 2.15 5.94 9.04
N HIS A 78 2.90 6.95 9.49
CA HIS A 78 3.75 6.88 10.67
C HIS A 78 2.93 6.71 11.96
N GLU A 79 1.83 7.44 12.12
CA GLU A 79 0.92 7.29 13.26
C GLU A 79 0.37 5.86 13.38
N ILE A 80 0.01 5.25 12.26
CA ILE A 80 -0.44 3.86 12.25
C ILE A 80 0.73 2.91 12.56
N ALA A 81 1.88 3.08 11.92
CA ALA A 81 3.04 2.21 12.10
C ALA A 81 3.53 2.17 13.53
N GLN A 82 3.60 3.32 14.22
CA GLN A 82 4.06 3.38 15.61
C GLN A 82 3.12 2.70 16.60
N ALA A 83 1.85 2.53 16.25
CA ALA A 83 0.87 1.80 17.06
C ALA A 83 0.97 0.27 16.89
N ILE A 84 1.69 -0.21 15.86
CA ILE A 84 1.88 -1.63 15.59
C ILE A 84 3.11 -2.13 16.35
N THR A 85 2.89 -2.98 17.35
CA THR A 85 3.95 -3.48 18.25
C THR A 85 4.67 -4.73 17.71
N THR A 86 4.40 -5.14 16.50
CA THR A 86 5.01 -6.32 15.87
C THR A 86 6.32 -5.98 15.14
N PRO A 87 7.20 -6.97 14.86
CA PRO A 87 8.38 -6.76 14.02
C PRO A 87 8.06 -6.18 12.64
N VAL A 88 6.88 -6.49 12.09
CA VAL A 88 6.42 -5.92 10.82
C VAL A 88 6.12 -4.43 10.96
N GLY A 89 5.50 -4.00 12.07
CA GLY A 89 5.31 -2.59 12.39
C GLY A 89 6.64 -1.85 12.47
N SER A 90 7.64 -2.43 13.13
CA SER A 90 9.00 -1.87 13.17
C SER A 90 9.65 -1.78 11.80
N TRP A 91 9.38 -2.75 10.93
CA TRP A 91 9.92 -2.75 9.56
C TRP A 91 9.31 -1.63 8.70
N ILE A 92 7.98 -1.44 8.79
CA ILE A 92 7.30 -0.31 8.15
C ILE A 92 7.83 1.03 8.69
N HIS A 93 8.00 1.13 10.00
CA HIS A 93 8.53 2.32 10.67
C HIS A 93 9.94 2.67 10.18
N ALA A 94 10.81 1.64 10.04
CA ALA A 94 12.14 1.79 9.46
C ALA A 94 12.09 2.36 8.02
N MET A 95 11.20 1.83 7.19
CA MET A 95 10.99 2.31 5.82
C MET A 95 10.55 3.78 5.81
N LEU A 96 9.63 4.18 6.68
CA LEU A 96 9.13 5.54 6.76
C LEU A 96 10.23 6.54 7.13
N HIS A 97 11.08 6.22 8.11
CA HIS A 97 12.23 7.06 8.45
C HIS A 97 13.28 7.10 7.34
N LEU A 98 13.41 6.01 6.58
CA LEU A 98 14.28 6.01 5.40
C LEU A 98 13.74 6.93 4.31
N MET A 99 12.41 6.99 4.11
CA MET A 99 11.76 7.91 3.17
C MET A 99 11.94 9.38 3.57
N GLU A 100 11.91 9.66 4.86
CA GLU A 100 12.14 10.99 5.44
C GLU A 100 13.60 11.43 5.38
N GLY A 101 14.52 10.48 5.22
CA GLY A 101 15.97 10.73 5.22
C GLY A 101 16.62 10.65 6.60
N ASP A 102 15.89 10.27 7.64
CA ASP A 102 16.44 10.00 8.96
C ASP A 102 17.05 8.59 9.03
N ILE A 103 18.27 8.49 8.49
CA ILE A 103 18.99 7.22 8.39
C ILE A 103 19.33 6.62 9.75
N LYS A 104 19.55 7.44 10.78
CA LYS A 104 19.87 6.94 12.13
C LYS A 104 18.66 6.24 12.75
N ASN A 105 17.50 6.86 12.66
CA ASN A 105 16.27 6.33 13.18
C ASN A 105 15.80 5.11 12.35
N ALA A 106 15.94 5.16 11.02
CA ALA A 106 15.68 4.01 10.17
C ALA A 106 16.51 2.79 10.58
N ARG A 107 17.81 2.95 10.83
CA ARG A 107 18.69 1.86 11.30
C ARG A 107 18.22 1.26 12.61
N TYR A 108 17.82 2.08 13.56
CA TYR A 108 17.28 1.61 14.84
C TYR A 108 16.05 0.71 14.60
N TRP A 109 15.10 1.14 13.78
CA TRP A 109 13.89 0.39 13.51
C TRP A 109 14.12 -0.87 12.66
N PHE A 110 15.08 -0.86 11.72
CA PHE A 110 15.51 -2.09 11.03
C PHE A 110 16.04 -3.14 12.02
N MET A 111 16.81 -2.71 12.99
CA MET A 111 17.33 -3.60 14.04
C MET A 111 16.19 -4.16 14.89
N GLN A 112 15.21 -3.34 15.29
CA GLN A 112 14.02 -3.79 16.02
C GLN A 112 13.18 -4.78 15.20
N ALA A 113 13.12 -4.60 13.89
CA ALA A 113 12.43 -5.50 12.97
C ALA A 113 13.20 -6.82 12.70
N GLY A 114 14.46 -6.91 13.10
CA GLY A 114 15.33 -8.04 12.74
C GLY A 114 15.62 -8.10 11.23
N LYS A 115 15.65 -6.94 10.56
CA LYS A 115 15.82 -6.81 9.11
C LYS A 115 17.12 -6.10 8.77
N PRO A 116 17.76 -6.44 7.62
CA PRO A 116 18.95 -5.73 7.16
C PRO A 116 18.59 -4.29 6.78
N VAL A 117 19.52 -3.39 7.04
CA VAL A 117 19.41 -1.98 6.61
C VAL A 117 19.57 -1.90 5.10
N VAL A 118 18.64 -1.22 4.43
CA VAL A 118 18.70 -0.99 2.99
C VAL A 118 19.05 0.47 2.67
N GLN A 119 19.44 0.74 1.44
CA GLN A 119 19.75 2.08 0.98
C GLN A 119 18.48 2.86 0.59
N PRO A 120 18.48 4.20 0.66
CA PRO A 120 17.34 5.02 0.22
C PRO A 120 16.88 4.74 -1.23
N SER A 121 17.81 4.38 -2.11
CA SER A 121 17.51 4.00 -3.50
C SER A 121 16.67 2.70 -3.63
N GLN A 122 16.55 1.93 -2.56
CA GLN A 122 15.84 0.65 -2.53
C GLN A 122 14.45 0.75 -1.87
N ILE A 123 13.97 1.95 -1.55
CA ILE A 123 12.70 2.17 -0.83
C ILE A 123 11.52 1.53 -1.57
N ASP A 124 11.43 1.67 -2.90
CA ASP A 124 10.33 1.08 -3.67
C ASP A 124 10.35 -0.46 -3.61
N ALA A 125 11.53 -1.06 -3.75
CA ALA A 125 11.68 -2.51 -3.62
C ALA A 125 11.38 -2.98 -2.19
N LEU A 126 11.79 -2.23 -1.18
CA LEU A 126 11.49 -2.50 0.22
C LEU A 126 9.99 -2.44 0.47
N TRP A 127 9.30 -1.42 -0.05
CA TRP A 127 7.85 -1.30 0.06
C TRP A 127 7.14 -2.51 -0.56
N ASP A 128 7.55 -2.92 -1.76
CA ASP A 128 7.01 -4.11 -2.43
C ASP A 128 7.22 -5.39 -1.61
N GLU A 129 8.40 -5.55 -1.00
CA GLU A 129 8.71 -6.69 -0.14
C GLU A 129 7.80 -6.73 1.10
N ILE A 130 7.62 -5.58 1.76
CA ILE A 130 6.76 -5.51 2.95
C ILE A 130 5.30 -5.78 2.58
N VAL A 131 4.80 -5.20 1.48
CA VAL A 131 3.44 -5.47 0.98
C VAL A 131 3.22 -6.95 0.70
N ALA A 132 4.16 -7.59 0.00
CA ALA A 132 4.08 -9.02 -0.28
C ALA A 132 4.12 -9.87 1.00
N HIS A 133 4.77 -9.39 2.06
CA HIS A 133 4.79 -10.06 3.36
C HIS A 133 3.46 -9.90 4.11
N VAL A 134 2.87 -8.71 4.08
CA VAL A 134 1.64 -8.36 4.82
C VAL A 134 0.39 -8.98 4.20
N LEU A 135 0.36 -9.15 2.88
CA LEU A 135 -0.80 -9.65 2.13
C LEU A 135 -0.75 -11.17 1.83
N LYS A 136 0.08 -11.92 2.53
CA LYS A 136 0.17 -13.39 2.39
C LYS A 136 -1.00 -14.12 3.03
#